data_4c47dd614acb1bb1a1a3df1bcbad71ca
#
_entry.id   4c47dd614acb1bb1a1a3df1bcbad71ca
#
_cell.length_a   1.000
_cell.length_b   1.000
_cell.length_c   1.000
_cell.angle_alpha   90.00
_cell.angle_beta   90.00
_cell.angle_gamma   90.00
#
_symmetry.space_group_name_H-M   'P 1'
#
loop_
_entity.id
_entity.type
_entity.pdbx_description
1 polymer ?
#
loop_
_entity_poly.entity_id
_entity_poly.type
_entity_poly.pdbx_seq_one_letter_code
_entity_poly.pdbx_strand_id
1 'polypeptide(L)'
;AESLLRGCISTACFVEAVNLTEGAEGADGAERVVSSTVVSSPPIVYVLDFKGDMKASQVANMKEEISALLSLPPHKRPEEIVLRLFSPGGSVYGYGLAERELSRVKAANIKLTACVDEVAASGGYMMAAVADNIVASPWSLLGSIGVISGIPNFAERMGKEGVKFY
;
A
#
# COMPACT_ATOMS: atom_id res chain seq x y z
N ALA A 1 11.75 7.21 17.10
CA ALA A 1 10.74 6.73 16.13
C ALA A 1 9.55 7.69 16.06
N GLU A 2 9.02 8.18 17.19
CA GLU A 2 7.89 9.13 17.20
C GLU A 2 8.22 10.50 16.58
N SER A 3 9.46 10.94 16.63
CA SER A 3 9.88 12.21 16.02
C SER A 3 10.00 12.14 14.50
N LEU A 4 10.31 10.96 13.93
CA LEU A 4 10.35 10.72 12.49
C LEU A 4 8.94 10.64 11.89
N LEU A 5 7.97 10.10 12.62
CA LEU A 5 6.58 10.02 12.18
C LEU A 5 5.91 11.39 12.02
N ARG A 6 6.29 12.38 12.83
CA ARG A 6 5.72 13.74 12.75
C ARG A 6 6.20 14.55 11.52
N GLY A 7 7.27 14.15 10.88
CA GLY A 7 7.84 14.84 9.71
C GLY A 7 7.48 14.25 8.36
N CYS A 8 7.12 12.97 8.28
CA CYS A 8 6.88 12.24 7.04
C CYS A 8 5.42 11.98 6.70
N ILE A 9 4.50 12.09 7.66
CA ILE A 9 3.09 11.76 7.44
C ILE A 9 2.31 13.02 7.10
N SER A 10 2.28 13.34 5.84
CA SER A 10 1.54 14.50 5.31
C SER A 10 0.02 14.34 5.37
N THR A 11 -0.52 13.14 5.63
CA THR A 11 -1.97 12.97 5.75
C THR A 11 -2.31 11.63 6.44
N ALA A 12 -2.17 11.56 7.75
CA ALA A 12 -2.80 10.49 8.52
C ALA A 12 -4.26 10.87 8.76
N CYS A 13 -5.18 10.33 7.99
CA CYS A 13 -6.60 10.42 8.30
C CYS A 13 -6.92 9.40 9.40
N PHE A 14 -7.14 9.89 10.61
CA PHE A 14 -7.67 9.10 11.72
C PHE A 14 -9.17 8.89 11.44
N VAL A 15 -9.57 7.69 11.05
CA VAL A 15 -10.99 7.33 11.01
C VAL A 15 -11.34 6.72 12.35
N GLU A 16 -11.93 7.54 13.22
CA GLU A 16 -12.54 7.07 14.46
C GLU A 16 -13.84 6.34 14.12
N ALA A 17 -13.88 5.03 14.35
CA ALA A 17 -15.08 4.25 14.18
C ALA A 17 -16.08 4.59 15.30
N VAL A 18 -17.13 5.35 14.97
CA VAL A 18 -18.22 5.61 15.89
C VAL A 18 -19.10 4.37 15.99
N ASN A 19 -19.01 3.64 17.10
CA ASN A 19 -19.97 2.60 17.43
C ASN A 19 -21.29 3.25 17.89
N LEU A 20 -22.28 3.27 17.02
CA LEU A 20 -23.65 3.56 17.40
C LEU A 20 -24.26 2.30 18.03
N THR A 21 -24.26 2.23 19.35
CA THR A 21 -25.11 1.28 20.06
C THR A 21 -26.46 1.93 20.31
N GLU A 22 -27.48 1.49 19.58
CA GLU A 22 -28.86 1.80 19.91
C GLU A 22 -29.22 1.12 21.22
N GLY A 23 -29.71 1.92 22.17
CA GLY A 23 -30.19 1.45 23.44
C GLY A 23 -31.56 0.79 23.28
N ALA A 24 -31.68 -0.45 23.76
CA ALA A 24 -32.97 -1.06 24.07
C ALA A 24 -33.18 -1.04 25.58
N GLU A 25 -34.17 -0.29 26.03
CA GLU A 25 -34.68 -0.35 27.42
C GLU A 25 -35.50 -1.63 27.60
N GLY A 26 -35.21 -2.37 28.66
CA GLY A 26 -35.99 -3.53 29.10
C GLY A 26 -35.69 -3.81 30.57
N ALA A 27 -36.71 -3.56 31.42
CA ALA A 27 -36.69 -3.83 32.85
C ALA A 27 -36.74 -5.35 33.11
N ASP A 28 -35.88 -5.90 33.93
CA ASP A 28 -36.23 -6.66 35.13
C ASP A 28 -34.99 -7.15 35.88
N GLY A 29 -35.08 -7.27 37.20
CA GLY A 29 -33.96 -7.49 38.09
C GLY A 29 -33.40 -8.90 38.06
N ALA A 30 -32.09 -9.00 37.91
CA ALA A 30 -31.27 -10.15 38.27
C ALA A 30 -29.82 -9.69 38.47
N GLU A 31 -29.12 -10.32 39.39
CA GLU A 31 -27.75 -10.05 39.84
C GLU A 31 -26.79 -9.67 38.74
N ARG A 32 -26.25 -8.47 38.88
CA ARG A 32 -25.26 -7.91 37.92
C ARG A 32 -23.90 -8.57 38.14
N VAL A 33 -23.63 -9.67 37.45
CA VAL A 33 -22.26 -10.11 37.22
C VAL A 33 -21.59 -8.98 36.44
N VAL A 34 -20.69 -8.27 37.09
CA VAL A 34 -19.85 -7.25 36.42
C VAL A 34 -18.91 -7.98 35.51
N SER A 35 -19.38 -8.26 34.28
CA SER A 35 -18.55 -8.63 33.19
C SER A 35 -17.64 -7.44 32.92
N SER A 36 -16.35 -7.61 33.19
CA SER A 36 -15.33 -6.63 32.81
C SER A 36 -15.35 -6.52 31.31
N THR A 37 -16.07 -5.54 30.79
CA THR A 37 -15.99 -5.17 29.37
C THR A 37 -14.57 -4.73 29.13
N VAL A 38 -13.80 -5.57 28.45
CA VAL A 38 -12.49 -5.20 27.92
C VAL A 38 -12.79 -4.09 26.90
N VAL A 39 -12.53 -2.86 27.29
CA VAL A 39 -12.57 -1.72 26.37
C VAL A 39 -11.42 -1.94 25.39
N SER A 40 -11.72 -2.59 24.28
CA SER A 40 -10.77 -2.69 23.17
C SER A 40 -10.57 -1.28 22.63
N SER A 41 -9.33 -0.81 22.62
CA SER A 41 -8.98 0.41 21.90
C SER A 41 -9.45 0.28 20.42
N PRO A 42 -9.93 1.37 19.81
CA PRO A 42 -10.36 1.32 18.42
C PRO A 42 -9.20 0.84 17.51
N PRO A 43 -9.50 0.08 16.46
CA PRO A 43 -8.49 -0.41 15.52
C PRO A 43 -7.73 0.76 14.91
N ILE A 44 -6.41 0.65 14.87
CA ILE A 44 -5.56 1.66 14.24
C ILE A 44 -5.43 1.32 12.75
N VAL A 45 -5.86 2.24 11.89
CA VAL A 45 -5.72 2.14 10.43
C VAL A 45 -4.78 3.24 9.95
N TYR A 46 -3.76 2.86 9.17
CA TYR A 46 -2.88 3.82 8.52
C TYR A 46 -3.16 3.92 7.02
N VAL A 47 -3.09 5.14 6.49
CA VAL A 47 -3.25 5.38 5.05
C VAL A 47 -1.90 5.79 4.49
N LEU A 48 -1.44 5.04 3.48
CA LEU A 48 -0.26 5.33 2.70
C LEU A 48 -0.67 5.81 1.31
N ASP A 49 -0.01 6.82 0.80
CA ASP A 49 -0.21 7.32 -0.56
C ASP A 49 0.94 6.90 -1.47
N PHE A 50 0.62 6.31 -2.62
CA PHE A 50 1.60 6.04 -3.65
C PHE A 50 1.13 6.57 -5.01
N LYS A 51 1.83 7.60 -5.49
CA LYS A 51 1.63 8.16 -6.82
C LYS A 51 2.81 7.79 -7.71
N GLY A 52 2.63 6.73 -8.49
CA GLY A 52 3.67 6.13 -9.30
C GLY A 52 4.04 6.95 -10.54
N ASP A 53 5.33 6.98 -10.84
CA ASP A 53 5.90 7.45 -12.09
C ASP A 53 6.67 6.33 -12.78
N MET A 54 7.23 6.58 -13.97
CA MET A 54 8.01 5.59 -14.74
C MET A 54 9.20 4.99 -13.99
N LYS A 55 9.75 5.69 -13.01
CA LYS A 55 10.91 5.24 -12.22
C LYS A 55 10.52 4.66 -10.87
N ALA A 56 9.25 4.75 -10.49
CA ALA A 56 8.75 4.44 -9.14
C ALA A 56 9.48 5.26 -8.05
N SER A 57 9.65 6.57 -8.29
CA SER A 57 10.49 7.43 -7.44
C SER A 57 10.03 7.48 -5.98
N GLN A 58 8.74 7.28 -5.70
CA GLN A 58 8.19 7.29 -4.34
C GLN A 58 8.52 6.03 -3.51
N VAL A 59 9.12 5.00 -4.10
CA VAL A 59 9.46 3.78 -3.38
C VAL A 59 10.37 4.06 -2.18
N ALA A 60 11.30 5.02 -2.30
CA ALA A 60 12.17 5.38 -1.20
C ALA A 60 11.39 5.90 0.03
N ASN A 61 10.44 6.81 -0.19
CA ASN A 61 9.59 7.35 0.87
C ASN A 61 8.70 6.27 1.48
N MET A 62 8.03 5.47 0.63
CA MET A 62 7.18 4.36 1.07
C MET A 62 7.97 3.36 1.93
N LYS A 63 9.21 3.05 1.56
CA LYS A 63 10.10 2.19 2.34
C LYS A 63 10.36 2.75 3.74
N GLU A 64 10.61 4.06 3.87
CA GLU A 64 10.83 4.72 5.15
C GLU A 64 9.57 4.68 6.01
N GLU A 65 8.41 5.00 5.42
CA GLU A 65 7.11 4.96 6.09
C GLU A 65 6.78 3.56 6.61
N ILE A 66 6.90 2.53 5.76
CA ILE A 66 6.68 1.13 6.16
C ILE A 66 7.67 0.73 7.26
N SER A 67 8.94 1.10 7.15
CA SER A 67 9.95 0.76 8.16
C SER A 67 9.65 1.43 9.50
N ALA A 68 9.18 2.68 9.50
CA ALA A 68 8.75 3.39 10.69
C ALA A 68 7.55 2.70 11.35
N LEU A 69 6.53 2.32 10.56
CA LEU A 69 5.35 1.60 11.06
C LEU A 69 5.71 0.24 11.66
N LEU A 70 6.56 -0.52 11.00
CA LEU A 70 6.99 -1.84 11.47
C LEU A 70 7.88 -1.77 12.72
N SER A 71 8.55 -0.65 12.97
CA SER A 71 9.37 -0.42 14.17
C SER A 71 8.54 -0.08 15.41
N LEU A 72 7.25 0.20 15.26
CA LEU A 72 6.37 0.47 16.38
C LEU A 72 6.20 -0.77 17.28
N PRO A 73 6.03 -0.57 18.60
CA PRO A 73 5.72 -1.67 19.50
C PRO A 73 4.37 -2.30 19.13
N PRO A 74 4.13 -3.60 19.40
CA PRO A 74 2.95 -4.33 18.93
C PRO A 74 1.60 -3.63 19.21
N HIS A 75 1.45 -3.02 20.39
CA HIS A 75 0.22 -2.34 20.78
C HIS A 75 -0.05 -1.00 20.08
N LYS A 76 0.95 -0.49 19.32
CA LYS A 76 0.84 0.75 18.52
C LYS A 76 0.90 0.46 17.02
N ARG A 77 1.08 -0.80 16.62
CA ARG A 77 1.06 -1.17 15.21
C ARG A 77 -0.35 -1.07 14.65
N PRO A 78 -0.48 -0.68 13.39
CA PRO A 78 -1.79 -0.70 12.74
C PRO A 78 -2.29 -2.14 12.58
N GLU A 79 -3.59 -2.31 12.67
CA GLU A 79 -4.27 -3.55 12.29
C GLU A 79 -4.42 -3.66 10.76
N GLU A 80 -4.55 -2.51 10.11
CA GLU A 80 -4.69 -2.42 8.67
C GLU A 80 -3.92 -1.21 8.10
N ILE A 81 -3.33 -1.43 6.92
CA ILE A 81 -2.76 -0.36 6.09
C ILE A 81 -3.60 -0.26 4.82
N VAL A 82 -4.11 0.94 4.56
CA VAL A 82 -4.80 1.29 3.33
C VAL A 82 -3.83 2.00 2.40
N LEU A 83 -3.51 1.38 1.28
CA LEU A 83 -2.67 1.98 0.24
C LEU A 83 -3.54 2.66 -0.81
N ARG A 84 -3.54 3.99 -0.86
CA ARG A 84 -4.12 4.74 -1.97
C ARG A 84 -3.14 4.71 -3.13
N LEU A 85 -3.48 3.96 -4.15
CA LEU A 85 -2.58 3.64 -5.25
C LEU A 85 -3.03 4.32 -6.56
N PHE A 86 -2.16 5.15 -7.10
CA PHE A 86 -2.23 5.65 -8.46
C PHE A 86 -0.94 5.30 -9.18
N SER A 87 -0.98 4.46 -10.21
CA SER A 87 0.23 4.14 -10.97
C SER A 87 -0.06 3.58 -12.36
N PRO A 88 0.50 4.18 -13.41
CA PRO A 88 0.47 3.61 -14.76
C PRO A 88 1.50 2.47 -14.95
N GLY A 89 2.32 2.18 -13.95
CA GLY A 89 3.47 1.28 -14.07
C GLY A 89 4.74 1.97 -14.57
N GLY A 90 5.75 1.17 -14.87
CA GLY A 90 7.05 1.68 -15.30
C GLY A 90 8.18 0.64 -15.16
N SER A 91 9.33 1.07 -14.67
CA SER A 91 10.51 0.23 -14.49
C SER A 91 10.23 -1.03 -13.67
N VAL A 92 10.50 -2.19 -14.23
CA VAL A 92 10.35 -3.49 -13.55
C VAL A 92 11.13 -3.51 -12.23
N TYR A 93 12.34 -2.98 -12.22
CA TYR A 93 13.18 -2.92 -11.03
C TYR A 93 12.57 -2.02 -9.94
N GLY A 94 12.12 -0.81 -10.30
CA GLY A 94 11.54 0.13 -9.35
C GLY A 94 10.25 -0.41 -8.73
N TYR A 95 9.35 -0.92 -9.54
CA TYR A 95 8.09 -1.50 -9.05
C TYR A 95 8.28 -2.83 -8.32
N GLY A 96 9.30 -3.62 -8.68
CA GLY A 96 9.68 -4.80 -7.91
C GLY A 96 10.16 -4.46 -6.50
N LEU A 97 10.87 -3.34 -6.33
CA LEU A 97 11.20 -2.85 -4.99
C LEU A 97 9.96 -2.41 -4.22
N ALA A 98 9.01 -1.73 -4.88
CA ALA A 98 7.75 -1.32 -4.27
C ALA A 98 6.94 -2.52 -3.77
N GLU A 99 6.78 -3.54 -4.61
CA GLU A 99 6.13 -4.80 -4.26
C GLU A 99 6.78 -5.44 -3.03
N ARG A 100 8.10 -5.53 -3.01
CA ARG A 100 8.85 -6.10 -1.89
C ARG A 100 8.61 -5.34 -0.57
N GLU A 101 8.53 -4.02 -0.60
CA GLU A 101 8.24 -3.24 0.60
C GLU A 101 6.81 -3.52 1.10
N LEU A 102 5.82 -3.64 0.21
CA LEU A 102 4.46 -4.01 0.58
C LEU A 102 4.39 -5.45 1.12
N SER A 103 5.15 -6.38 0.56
CA SER A 103 5.26 -7.75 1.08
C SER A 103 5.78 -7.81 2.52
N ARG A 104 6.58 -6.83 2.96
CA ARG A 104 7.01 -6.71 4.38
C ARG A 104 5.85 -6.44 5.32
N VAL A 105 4.85 -5.68 4.88
CA VAL A 105 3.62 -5.40 5.64
C VAL A 105 2.87 -6.71 5.91
N LYS A 106 2.69 -7.52 4.87
CA LYS A 106 2.04 -8.83 4.99
C LYS A 106 2.82 -9.80 5.87
N ALA A 107 4.16 -9.83 5.72
CA ALA A 107 5.02 -10.64 6.57
C ALA A 107 4.93 -10.26 8.07
N ALA A 108 4.54 -9.04 8.37
CA ALA A 108 4.27 -8.57 9.72
C ALA A 108 2.84 -8.86 10.22
N ASN A 109 2.02 -9.60 9.44
CA ASN A 109 0.62 -9.90 9.71
C ASN A 109 -0.26 -8.64 9.86
N ILE A 110 0.06 -7.58 9.13
CA ILE A 110 -0.75 -6.38 9.03
C ILE A 110 -1.57 -6.49 7.75
N LYS A 111 -2.89 -6.33 7.87
CA LYS A 111 -3.79 -6.38 6.72
C LYS A 111 -3.48 -5.22 5.76
N LEU A 112 -3.40 -5.52 4.48
CA LEU A 112 -3.13 -4.54 3.43
C LEU A 112 -4.33 -4.45 2.48
N THR A 113 -4.89 -3.25 2.34
CA THR A 113 -5.96 -2.97 1.38
C THR A 113 -5.48 -1.93 0.38
N ALA A 114 -5.49 -2.25 -0.90
CA ALA A 114 -5.16 -1.31 -1.98
C ALA A 114 -6.44 -0.65 -2.51
N CYS A 115 -6.48 0.69 -2.49
CA CYS A 115 -7.56 1.50 -3.04
C CYS A 115 -7.10 2.15 -4.35
N VAL A 116 -7.82 1.89 -5.43
CA VAL A 116 -7.49 2.37 -6.78
C VAL A 116 -8.65 3.18 -7.33
N ASP A 117 -8.48 4.50 -7.39
CA ASP A 117 -9.51 5.39 -7.93
C ASP A 117 -9.44 5.51 -9.45
N GLU A 118 -8.23 5.59 -10.01
CA GLU A 118 -8.01 5.87 -11.44
C GLU A 118 -7.27 4.73 -12.15
N VAL A 119 -6.02 4.44 -11.75
CA VAL A 119 -5.18 3.48 -12.46
C VAL A 119 -4.22 2.73 -11.54
N ALA A 120 -4.16 1.42 -11.72
CA ALA A 120 -3.10 0.54 -11.22
C ALA A 120 -2.73 -0.45 -12.35
N ALA A 121 -1.82 -0.04 -13.22
CA ALA A 121 -1.45 -0.79 -14.41
C ALA A 121 -0.01 -1.29 -14.35
N SER A 122 0.28 -2.43 -15.00
CA SER A 122 1.62 -3.01 -15.09
C SER A 122 2.27 -3.12 -13.69
N GLY A 123 3.37 -2.42 -13.43
CA GLY A 123 4.01 -2.37 -12.11
C GLY A 123 3.07 -1.89 -10.98
N GLY A 124 2.13 -0.97 -11.29
CA GLY A 124 1.10 -0.56 -10.35
C GLY A 124 0.16 -1.70 -9.97
N TYR A 125 -0.24 -2.53 -10.94
CA TYR A 125 -1.03 -3.72 -10.65
C TYR A 125 -0.24 -4.77 -9.86
N MET A 126 1.05 -4.91 -10.13
CA MET A 126 1.93 -5.78 -9.33
C MET A 126 1.93 -5.37 -7.86
N MET A 127 1.95 -4.08 -7.56
CA MET A 127 1.81 -3.56 -6.18
C MET A 127 0.43 -3.87 -5.60
N ALA A 128 -0.66 -3.62 -6.37
CA ALA A 128 -2.02 -3.90 -5.92
C ALA A 128 -2.23 -5.39 -5.61
N ALA A 129 -1.65 -6.27 -6.40
CA ALA A 129 -1.79 -7.72 -6.26
C ALA A 129 -1.16 -8.29 -4.97
N VAL A 130 -0.30 -7.55 -4.29
CA VAL A 130 0.23 -7.94 -2.96
C VAL A 130 -0.83 -7.79 -1.88
N ALA A 131 -1.77 -6.86 -2.05
CA ALA A 131 -2.77 -6.56 -1.02
C ALA A 131 -3.71 -7.75 -0.75
N ASP A 132 -4.23 -7.81 0.46
CA ASP A 132 -5.25 -8.80 0.84
C ASP A 132 -6.60 -8.45 0.22
N ASN A 133 -6.87 -7.16 0.05
CA ASN A 133 -8.06 -6.65 -0.63
C ASN A 133 -7.69 -5.57 -1.64
N ILE A 134 -8.39 -5.56 -2.77
CA ILE A 134 -8.32 -4.50 -3.77
C ILE A 134 -9.71 -3.87 -3.86
N VAL A 135 -9.80 -2.58 -3.55
CA VAL A 135 -11.00 -1.77 -3.72
C VAL A 135 -10.77 -0.85 -4.90
N ALA A 136 -11.58 -0.96 -5.91
CA ALA A 136 -11.39 -0.24 -7.15
C ALA A 136 -12.66 0.55 -7.53
N SER A 137 -12.46 1.76 -8.05
CA SER A 137 -13.53 2.53 -8.67
C SER A 137 -14.09 1.79 -9.88
N PRO A 138 -15.40 1.88 -10.19
CA PRO A 138 -15.99 1.24 -11.37
C PRO A 138 -15.32 1.62 -12.71
N TRP A 139 -14.67 2.77 -12.75
CA TRP A 139 -13.99 3.29 -13.95
C TRP A 139 -12.48 3.23 -13.89
N SER A 140 -11.93 2.62 -12.84
CA SER A 140 -10.49 2.48 -12.70
C SER A 140 -9.91 1.45 -13.68
N LEU A 141 -8.72 1.73 -14.17
CA LEU A 141 -7.96 0.84 -15.04
C LEU A 141 -7.03 -0.04 -14.21
N LEU A 142 -7.32 -1.34 -14.16
CA LEU A 142 -6.47 -2.33 -13.50
C LEU A 142 -5.95 -3.36 -14.50
N GLY A 143 -4.70 -3.81 -14.33
CA GLY A 143 -4.12 -4.87 -15.17
C GLY A 143 -2.97 -4.38 -16.04
N SER A 144 -3.10 -4.44 -17.37
CA SER A 144 -2.03 -4.13 -18.32
C SER A 144 -0.73 -4.86 -17.96
N ILE A 145 -0.84 -6.18 -17.72
CA ILE A 145 0.26 -7.03 -17.27
C ILE A 145 1.14 -7.35 -18.47
N GLY A 146 2.42 -6.97 -18.41
CA GLY A 146 3.39 -7.26 -19.46
C GLY A 146 4.71 -6.55 -19.21
N VAL A 147 5.75 -7.05 -19.88
CA VAL A 147 7.08 -6.44 -19.94
C VAL A 147 7.43 -6.17 -21.40
N ILE A 148 7.77 -4.92 -21.68
CA ILE A 148 8.21 -4.50 -23.02
C ILE A 148 9.71 -4.20 -22.93
N SER A 149 10.50 -4.82 -23.82
CA SER A 149 11.93 -4.53 -23.98
C SER A 149 12.21 -4.15 -25.41
N GLY A 150 12.82 -2.98 -25.62
CA GLY A 150 13.27 -2.53 -26.94
C GLY A 150 14.79 -2.66 -27.04
N ILE A 151 15.26 -3.46 -28.00
CA ILE A 151 16.69 -3.57 -28.30
C ILE A 151 16.92 -2.92 -29.68
N PRO A 152 17.60 -1.75 -29.75
CA PRO A 152 17.91 -1.14 -31.03
C PRO A 152 18.93 -1.98 -31.79
N ASN A 153 18.67 -2.24 -33.10
CA ASN A 153 19.60 -2.92 -33.95
C ASN A 153 20.28 -1.90 -34.89
N PHE A 154 21.57 -1.72 -34.73
CA PHE A 154 22.39 -0.80 -35.52
C PHE A 154 23.26 -1.52 -36.53
N ALA A 155 23.12 -2.83 -36.73
CA ALA A 155 24.03 -3.63 -37.58
C ALA A 155 24.13 -3.11 -39.01
N GLU A 156 23.00 -2.76 -39.63
CA GLU A 156 22.99 -2.24 -41.01
C GLU A 156 23.66 -0.86 -41.10
N ARG A 157 23.42 0.03 -40.14
CA ARG A 157 24.05 1.34 -40.10
C ARG A 157 25.55 1.23 -39.93
N MET A 158 26.00 0.42 -38.97
CA MET A 158 27.42 0.18 -38.70
C MET A 158 28.13 -0.49 -39.90
N GLY A 159 27.46 -1.42 -40.61
CA GLY A 159 27.97 -2.00 -41.84
C GLY A 159 28.19 -0.96 -42.95
N LYS A 160 27.29 0.02 -43.10
CA LYS A 160 27.46 1.14 -44.05
C LYS A 160 28.60 2.08 -43.66
N GLU A 161 28.88 2.21 -42.38
CA GLU A 161 29.98 2.99 -41.83
C GLU A 161 31.31 2.21 -41.76
N GLY A 162 31.34 0.98 -42.29
CA GLY A 162 32.54 0.15 -42.40
C GLY A 162 32.96 -0.56 -41.12
N VAL A 163 32.12 -0.53 -40.06
CA VAL A 163 32.39 -1.21 -38.78
C VAL A 163 32.08 -2.71 -38.93
N LYS A 164 33.06 -3.55 -38.69
CA LYS A 164 32.92 -5.02 -38.67
C LYS A 164 33.05 -5.55 -37.29
N PHE A 165 32.11 -6.39 -36.87
CA PHE A 165 32.20 -7.17 -35.61
C PHE A 165 32.78 -8.55 -35.96
N TYR A 166 33.78 -8.99 -35.20
CA TYR A 166 34.41 -10.30 -35.32
C TYR A 166 34.05 -11.16 -34.13
#